data_ab952ac8d62c5bbfcaa45e4b3bde3deb
#
_entry.id   ab952ac8d62c5bbfcaa45e4b3bde3deb
#
_cell.length_a   1.000
_cell.length_b   1.000
_cell.length_c   1.000
_cell.angle_alpha   90.00
_cell.angle_beta   90.00
_cell.angle_gamma   90.00
#
_symmetry.space_group_name_H-M   'P 1'
#
loop_
_entity.id
_entity.type
_entity.pdbx_description
1 polymer ?
#
loop_
_entity_poly.entity_id
_entity_poly.type
_entity_poly.pdbx_seq_one_letter_code
_entity_poly.pdbx_strand_id
1 'polypeptide(L)'
;DSPKDPAEQAGYMDPMTVYGISKLSGELWCRYYHSKHGLDVRSLRYPGILSWRTPPGGGTTDYAVEIFHRALDQGRYTGFLSAHTRLPMMYIDDAIRGTLELMDAPAEQITCRTSYNLGAMDFTPAELADSIQKLVPGFEMNYEPDFRQAIADQWPQRVDDTLARKDWGWAPR
;
A
#
# COMPACT_ATOMS: atom_id res chain seq x y z
N ASP A 1 7.91 7.85 7.42
CA ASP A 1 8.30 8.85 6.42
C ASP A 1 9.31 8.20 5.46
N SER A 2 8.90 7.95 4.25
CA SER A 2 9.78 7.52 3.18
C SER A 2 9.82 8.65 2.16
N PRO A 3 10.82 9.53 2.21
CA PRO A 3 10.80 10.81 1.52
C PRO A 3 11.10 10.72 0.02
N LYS A 4 11.10 9.53 -0.58
CA LYS A 4 11.49 9.36 -1.98
C LYS A 4 10.43 8.62 -2.79
N ASP A 5 10.27 9.06 -4.01
CA ASP A 5 9.37 8.48 -4.99
C ASP A 5 10.18 7.94 -6.19
N PRO A 6 10.21 6.63 -6.41
CA PRO A 6 9.57 5.58 -5.62
C PRO A 6 10.25 5.31 -4.27
N ALA A 7 9.50 4.77 -3.29
CA ALA A 7 10.07 4.31 -2.03
C ALA A 7 11.01 3.12 -2.28
N GLU A 8 12.30 3.34 -2.10
CA GLU A 8 13.35 2.33 -2.29
C GLU A 8 13.26 1.21 -1.24
N GLN A 9 13.64 -0.01 -1.61
CA GLN A 9 13.67 -1.17 -0.71
C GLN A 9 14.51 -0.92 0.56
N ALA A 10 15.66 -0.28 0.42
CA ALA A 10 16.60 0.04 1.51
C ALA A 10 16.60 1.54 1.88
N GLY A 11 15.52 2.24 1.59
CA GLY A 11 15.40 3.66 1.90
C GLY A 11 15.51 3.94 3.40
N TYR A 12 15.99 5.12 3.74
CA TYR A 12 16.03 5.59 5.13
C TYR A 12 14.60 5.71 5.67
N MET A 13 14.38 5.15 6.87
CA MET A 13 13.10 5.17 7.55
C MET A 13 13.23 5.88 8.90
N ASP A 14 12.46 6.95 9.08
CA ASP A 14 12.41 7.73 10.30
C ASP A 14 10.95 7.97 10.74
N PRO A 15 10.26 6.91 11.21
CA PRO A 15 8.87 7.00 11.58
C PRO A 15 8.68 7.85 12.84
N MET A 16 7.74 8.80 12.79
CA MET A 16 7.41 9.70 13.88
C MET A 16 6.12 9.30 14.63
N THR A 17 5.53 8.18 14.30
CA THR A 17 4.32 7.67 14.95
C THR A 17 4.60 6.36 15.68
N VAL A 18 3.88 6.09 16.77
CA VAL A 18 3.96 4.80 17.50
C VAL A 18 3.71 3.63 16.56
N TYR A 19 2.77 3.76 15.63
CA TYR A 19 2.49 2.75 14.62
C TYR A 19 3.72 2.49 13.73
N GLY A 20 4.27 3.52 13.11
CA GLY A 20 5.44 3.40 12.23
C GLY A 20 6.68 2.86 12.96
N ILE A 21 6.93 3.34 14.19
CA ILE A 21 8.02 2.85 15.04
C ILE A 21 7.85 1.36 15.33
N SER A 22 6.64 0.92 15.67
CA SER A 22 6.37 -0.49 15.96
C SER A 22 6.57 -1.39 14.73
N LYS A 23 6.17 -0.91 13.53
CA LYS A 23 6.39 -1.65 12.28
C LYS A 23 7.87 -1.77 11.94
N LEU A 24 8.62 -0.67 12.01
CA LEU A 24 10.07 -0.69 11.78
C LEU A 24 10.79 -1.58 12.80
N SER A 25 10.42 -1.51 14.08
CA SER A 25 10.96 -2.39 15.12
C SER A 25 10.72 -3.87 14.76
N GLY A 26 9.52 -4.22 14.29
CA GLY A 26 9.22 -5.58 13.82
C GLY A 26 10.13 -6.06 12.70
N GLU A 27 10.41 -5.22 11.70
CA GLU A 27 11.35 -5.55 10.63
C GLU A 27 12.78 -5.78 11.13
N LEU A 28 13.23 -4.95 12.07
CA LEU A 28 14.56 -5.10 12.69
C LEU A 28 14.65 -6.39 13.51
N TRP A 29 13.57 -6.77 14.21
CA TRP A 29 13.48 -8.05 14.89
C TRP A 29 13.52 -9.24 13.92
N CYS A 30 12.85 -9.18 12.78
CA CYS A 30 12.93 -10.21 11.74
C CYS A 30 14.39 -10.44 11.33
N ARG A 31 15.11 -9.37 10.99
CA ARG A 31 16.52 -9.44 10.64
C ARG A 31 17.40 -10.00 11.78
N TYR A 32 17.17 -9.56 13.01
CA TYR A 32 17.91 -10.04 14.18
C TYR A 32 17.74 -11.54 14.37
N TYR A 33 16.49 -12.04 14.39
CA TYR A 33 16.24 -13.46 14.60
C TYR A 33 16.79 -14.33 13.47
N HIS A 34 16.74 -13.86 12.24
CA HIS A 34 17.37 -14.54 11.14
C HIS A 34 18.90 -14.63 11.35
N SER A 35 19.56 -13.51 11.60
CA SER A 35 21.03 -13.46 11.70
C SER A 35 21.60 -14.14 12.95
N LYS A 36 20.89 -14.15 14.06
CA LYS A 36 21.34 -14.72 15.33
C LYS A 36 20.91 -16.17 15.56
N HIS A 37 19.77 -16.55 15.02
CA HIS A 37 19.16 -17.86 15.32
C HIS A 37 18.87 -18.68 14.06
N GLY A 38 19.21 -18.17 12.87
CA GLY A 38 18.96 -18.88 11.61
C GLY A 38 17.47 -19.08 11.26
N LEU A 39 16.58 -18.32 11.89
CA LEU A 39 15.14 -18.45 11.61
C LEU A 39 14.82 -17.93 10.20
N ASP A 40 14.03 -18.66 9.46
CA ASP A 40 13.53 -18.24 8.16
C ASP A 40 12.33 -17.30 8.35
N VAL A 41 12.64 -16.05 8.70
CA VAL A 41 11.62 -15.00 8.87
C VAL A 41 11.45 -14.25 7.57
N ARG A 42 10.18 -14.04 7.16
CA ARG A 42 9.80 -13.35 5.92
C ARG A 42 8.72 -12.33 6.22
N SER A 43 8.80 -11.16 5.60
CA SER A 43 7.90 -10.05 5.87
C SER A 43 7.69 -9.18 4.64
N LEU A 44 6.55 -8.50 4.56
CA LEU A 44 6.12 -7.67 3.44
C LEU A 44 5.73 -6.28 3.94
N ARG A 45 5.98 -5.27 3.09
CA ARG A 45 5.40 -3.92 3.19
C ARG A 45 4.35 -3.79 2.10
N TYR A 46 3.10 -3.73 2.53
CA TYR A 46 1.98 -3.52 1.61
C TYR A 46 1.74 -2.03 1.37
N PRO A 47 1.36 -1.64 0.14
CA PRO A 47 0.73 -0.35 -0.12
C PRO A 47 -0.70 -0.31 0.45
N GLY A 48 -1.48 0.71 0.13
CA GLY A 48 -2.90 0.75 0.50
C GLY A 48 -3.66 -0.44 -0.10
N ILE A 49 -4.36 -1.21 0.73
CA ILE A 49 -5.08 -2.41 0.27
C ILE A 49 -6.52 -2.07 -0.05
N LEU A 50 -6.95 -2.46 -1.25
CA LEU A 50 -8.33 -2.34 -1.73
C LEU A 50 -9.05 -3.66 -1.55
N SER A 51 -10.22 -3.62 -0.87
CA SER A 51 -11.09 -4.77 -0.73
C SER A 51 -12.56 -4.33 -0.70
N TRP A 52 -13.39 -4.94 -1.51
CA TRP A 52 -14.84 -4.69 -1.48
C TRP A 52 -15.53 -5.41 -0.30
N ARG A 53 -14.87 -6.41 0.29
CA ARG A 53 -15.44 -7.26 1.35
C ARG A 53 -15.43 -6.62 2.72
N THR A 54 -14.59 -5.61 2.92
CA THR A 54 -14.43 -4.93 4.21
C THR A 54 -14.81 -3.46 4.06
N PRO A 55 -15.75 -2.95 4.86
CA PRO A 55 -16.05 -1.53 4.87
C PRO A 55 -14.82 -0.69 5.23
N PRO A 56 -14.74 0.56 4.75
CA PRO A 56 -13.65 1.45 5.10
C PRO A 56 -13.62 1.73 6.60
N GLY A 57 -12.43 1.71 7.20
CA GLY A 57 -12.20 1.91 8.65
C GLY A 57 -11.80 3.33 9.04
N GLY A 58 -11.68 4.25 8.07
CA GLY A 58 -11.29 5.65 8.28
C GLY A 58 -9.80 5.93 8.09
N GLY A 59 -9.02 4.98 7.58
CA GLY A 59 -7.61 5.17 7.23
C GLY A 59 -7.42 6.09 6.02
N THR A 60 -6.20 6.59 5.84
CA THR A 60 -5.86 7.54 4.76
C THR A 60 -6.12 6.98 3.36
N THR A 61 -5.97 5.67 3.15
CA THR A 61 -6.20 5.00 1.85
C THR A 61 -7.65 4.55 1.65
N ASP A 62 -8.48 4.62 2.68
CA ASP A 62 -9.84 4.06 2.66
C ASP A 62 -10.80 4.81 1.73
N TYR A 63 -10.43 6.04 1.31
CA TYR A 63 -11.19 6.75 0.27
C TYR A 63 -11.37 5.89 -0.99
N ALA A 64 -10.35 5.10 -1.33
CA ALA A 64 -10.32 4.26 -2.52
C ALA A 64 -11.21 3.01 -2.42
N VAL A 65 -11.76 2.73 -1.23
CA VAL A 65 -12.82 1.73 -1.01
C VAL A 65 -14.17 2.42 -0.85
N GLU A 66 -14.21 3.49 -0.04
CA GLU A 66 -15.45 4.22 0.25
C GLU A 66 -16.11 4.80 -1.01
N ILE A 67 -15.31 5.31 -1.94
CA ILE A 67 -15.78 5.89 -3.20
C ILE A 67 -16.69 4.93 -3.99
N PHE A 68 -16.37 3.63 -4.03
CA PHE A 68 -17.19 2.64 -4.74
C PHE A 68 -18.54 2.43 -4.06
N HIS A 69 -18.56 2.31 -2.73
CA HIS A 69 -19.82 2.20 -1.99
C HIS A 69 -20.70 3.42 -2.18
N ARG A 70 -20.12 4.63 -2.09
CA ARG A 70 -20.87 5.88 -2.28
C ARG A 70 -21.34 6.09 -3.71
N ALA A 71 -20.53 5.71 -4.69
CA ALA A 71 -20.93 5.79 -6.10
C ALA A 71 -22.16 4.93 -6.39
N LEU A 72 -22.22 3.72 -5.85
CA LEU A 72 -23.34 2.81 -6.06
C LEU A 72 -24.58 3.17 -5.24
N ASP A 73 -24.40 3.67 -4.01
CA ASP A 73 -25.48 3.97 -3.09
C ASP A 73 -26.09 5.36 -3.33
N GLN A 74 -25.25 6.36 -3.61
CA GLN A 74 -25.65 7.77 -3.62
C GLN A 74 -25.37 8.49 -4.95
N GLY A 75 -24.63 7.87 -5.87
CA GLY A 75 -24.18 8.50 -7.12
C GLY A 75 -23.21 9.65 -6.93
N ARG A 76 -22.69 9.86 -5.72
CA ARG A 76 -21.76 10.95 -5.40
C ARG A 76 -20.85 10.60 -4.22
N TYR A 77 -19.68 11.23 -4.20
CA TYR A 77 -18.74 11.10 -3.08
C TYR A 77 -17.99 12.43 -2.86
N THR A 78 -17.74 12.76 -1.60
CA THR A 78 -16.83 13.83 -1.21
C THR A 78 -15.58 13.21 -0.57
N GLY A 79 -14.48 13.21 -1.32
CA GLY A 79 -13.21 12.64 -0.87
C GLY A 79 -12.45 13.58 0.06
N PHE A 80 -11.79 13.02 1.05
CA PHE A 80 -11.02 13.75 2.06
C PHE A 80 -9.54 13.93 1.67
N LEU A 81 -9.17 13.57 0.45
CA LEU A 81 -7.87 13.88 -0.16
C LEU A 81 -8.08 14.76 -1.39
N SER A 82 -7.05 15.52 -1.75
CA SER A 82 -7.07 16.33 -2.97
C SER A 82 -7.12 15.46 -4.23
N ALA A 83 -7.65 16.03 -5.31
CA ALA A 83 -7.80 15.34 -6.59
C ALA A 83 -6.52 14.69 -7.11
N HIS A 84 -5.36 15.27 -6.79
CA HIS A 84 -4.06 14.90 -7.37
C HIS A 84 -3.13 14.15 -6.40
N THR A 85 -3.60 13.79 -5.22
CA THR A 85 -2.82 13.02 -4.23
C THR A 85 -2.61 11.59 -4.73
N ARG A 86 -1.44 11.30 -5.28
CA ARG A 86 -1.12 9.95 -5.78
C ARG A 86 -0.65 9.07 -4.63
N LEU A 87 -1.23 7.88 -4.49
CA LEU A 87 -0.86 6.90 -3.49
C LEU A 87 -0.70 5.51 -4.11
N PRO A 88 0.26 4.71 -3.60
CA PRO A 88 0.41 3.32 -4.03
C PRO A 88 -0.70 2.46 -3.43
N MET A 89 -1.28 1.61 -4.25
CA MET A 89 -2.41 0.75 -3.91
C MET A 89 -2.21 -0.68 -4.41
N MET A 90 -2.95 -1.61 -3.83
CA MET A 90 -2.93 -3.03 -4.21
C MET A 90 -4.31 -3.65 -3.95
N TYR A 91 -4.78 -4.48 -4.87
CA TYR A 91 -6.00 -5.25 -4.61
C TYR A 91 -5.72 -6.42 -3.65
N ILE A 92 -6.69 -6.76 -2.81
CA ILE A 92 -6.53 -7.76 -1.74
C ILE A 92 -6.07 -9.13 -2.25
N ASP A 93 -6.52 -9.55 -3.44
CA ASP A 93 -6.14 -10.85 -3.99
C ASP A 93 -4.63 -10.89 -4.34
N ASP A 94 -4.07 -9.78 -4.80
CA ASP A 94 -2.61 -9.64 -5.01
C ASP A 94 -1.84 -9.65 -3.68
N ALA A 95 -2.36 -8.99 -2.66
CA ALA A 95 -1.74 -9.00 -1.33
C ALA A 95 -1.69 -10.42 -0.74
N ILE A 96 -2.78 -11.17 -0.84
CA ILE A 96 -2.84 -12.58 -0.39
C ILE A 96 -1.88 -13.45 -1.22
N ARG A 97 -1.94 -13.33 -2.55
CA ARG A 97 -1.07 -14.10 -3.44
C ARG A 97 0.40 -13.81 -3.18
N GLY A 98 0.80 -12.53 -3.08
CA GLY A 98 2.17 -12.15 -2.78
C GLY A 98 2.66 -12.70 -1.43
N THR A 99 1.77 -12.78 -0.43
CA THR A 99 2.09 -13.41 0.85
C THR A 99 2.39 -14.91 0.69
N LEU A 100 1.52 -15.63 -0.02
CA LEU A 100 1.67 -17.08 -0.24
C LEU A 100 2.91 -17.37 -1.10
N GLU A 101 3.12 -16.61 -2.18
CA GLU A 101 4.30 -16.75 -3.04
C GLU A 101 5.61 -16.52 -2.25
N LEU A 102 5.66 -15.50 -1.38
CA LEU A 102 6.83 -15.29 -0.52
C LEU A 102 7.01 -16.44 0.48
N MET A 103 5.93 -16.97 1.05
CA MET A 103 6.01 -18.12 1.98
C MET A 103 6.56 -19.37 1.30
N ASP A 104 6.19 -19.62 0.06
CA ASP A 104 6.56 -20.81 -0.71
C ASP A 104 7.92 -20.67 -1.42
N ALA A 105 8.46 -19.44 -1.53
CA ALA A 105 9.73 -19.21 -2.20
C ALA A 105 10.90 -19.96 -1.53
N PRO A 106 11.86 -20.52 -2.29
CA PRO A 106 13.05 -21.16 -1.74
C PRO A 106 13.82 -20.22 -0.80
N ALA A 107 14.23 -20.69 0.38
CA ALA A 107 14.88 -19.88 1.41
C ALA A 107 16.18 -19.21 0.92
N GLU A 108 16.89 -19.87 0.01
CA GLU A 108 18.14 -19.40 -0.61
C GLU A 108 17.93 -18.23 -1.58
N GLN A 109 16.72 -18.02 -2.07
CA GLN A 109 16.37 -16.89 -2.94
C GLN A 109 16.01 -15.64 -2.12
N ILE A 110 15.69 -15.78 -0.84
CA ILE A 110 15.26 -14.69 0.02
C ILE A 110 16.46 -13.91 0.54
N THR A 111 16.78 -12.79 -0.11
CA THR A 111 17.92 -11.95 0.26
C THR A 111 17.57 -10.83 1.25
N CYS A 112 16.29 -10.42 1.33
CA CYS A 112 15.82 -9.42 2.28
C CYS A 112 15.22 -10.09 3.52
N ARG A 113 15.77 -9.78 4.70
CA ARG A 113 15.35 -10.35 5.99
C ARG A 113 14.78 -9.29 6.94
N THR A 114 14.50 -8.10 6.42
CA THR A 114 13.59 -7.12 7.04
C THR A 114 12.20 -7.32 6.47
N SER A 115 11.83 -6.56 5.44
CA SER A 115 10.55 -6.72 4.73
C SER A 115 10.72 -6.38 3.26
N TYR A 116 10.12 -7.15 2.36
CA TYR A 116 10.07 -6.81 0.94
C TYR A 116 9.01 -5.74 0.68
N ASN A 117 9.35 -4.75 -0.13
CA ASN A 117 8.36 -3.87 -0.73
C ASN A 117 7.52 -4.63 -1.76
N LEU A 118 6.20 -4.44 -1.73
CA LEU A 118 5.30 -4.89 -2.79
C LEU A 118 4.66 -3.68 -3.47
N GLY A 119 4.88 -3.56 -4.77
CA GLY A 119 4.20 -2.60 -5.65
C GLY A 119 3.12 -3.31 -6.47
N ALA A 120 2.06 -2.59 -6.85
CA ALA A 120 1.05 -3.07 -7.78
C ALA A 120 0.58 -1.93 -8.69
N MET A 121 -0.19 -1.01 -8.17
CA MET A 121 -0.71 0.15 -8.91
C MET A 121 -0.51 1.42 -8.11
N ASP A 122 -0.64 2.55 -8.76
CA ASP A 122 -0.74 3.86 -8.13
C ASP A 122 -1.75 4.72 -8.90
N PHE A 123 -2.50 5.52 -8.19
CA PHE A 123 -3.48 6.42 -8.79
C PHE A 123 -3.84 7.58 -7.87
N THR A 124 -4.46 8.59 -8.46
CA THR A 124 -5.03 9.73 -7.74
C THR A 124 -6.54 9.57 -7.53
N PRO A 125 -7.16 10.29 -6.56
CA PRO A 125 -8.60 10.32 -6.42
C PRO A 125 -9.34 10.73 -7.70
N ALA A 126 -8.78 11.63 -8.51
CA ALA A 126 -9.36 12.03 -9.79
C ALA A 126 -9.35 10.89 -10.81
N GLU A 127 -8.23 10.21 -11.00
CA GLU A 127 -8.12 9.06 -11.92
C GLU A 127 -9.07 7.92 -11.54
N LEU A 128 -9.25 7.70 -10.23
CA LEU A 128 -10.21 6.72 -9.73
C LEU A 128 -11.65 7.14 -10.01
N ALA A 129 -11.99 8.41 -9.78
CA ALA A 129 -13.31 8.97 -10.06
C ALA A 129 -13.64 8.87 -11.56
N ASP A 130 -12.70 9.22 -12.45
CA ASP A 130 -12.85 9.09 -13.90
C ASP A 130 -13.12 7.63 -14.32
N SER A 131 -12.49 6.68 -13.65
CA SER A 131 -12.70 5.25 -13.91
C SER A 131 -14.11 4.80 -13.45
N ILE A 132 -14.57 5.30 -12.32
CA ILE A 132 -15.92 5.01 -11.81
C ILE A 132 -16.99 5.64 -12.70
N GLN A 133 -16.80 6.87 -13.18
CA GLN A 133 -17.76 7.55 -14.06
C GLN A 133 -18.03 6.76 -15.36
N LYS A 134 -17.05 6.01 -15.86
CA LYS A 134 -17.25 5.14 -17.03
C LYS A 134 -18.22 3.98 -16.76
N LEU A 135 -18.32 3.54 -15.52
CA LEU A 135 -19.14 2.40 -15.09
C LEU A 135 -20.45 2.85 -14.44
N VAL A 136 -20.44 4.02 -13.79
CA VAL A 136 -21.60 4.63 -13.10
C VAL A 136 -21.84 6.01 -13.71
N PRO A 137 -22.60 6.10 -14.83
CA PRO A 137 -22.90 7.39 -15.46
C PRO A 137 -23.59 8.34 -14.50
N GLY A 138 -23.13 9.59 -14.43
CA GLY A 138 -23.67 10.61 -13.54
C GLY A 138 -23.06 10.61 -12.13
N PHE A 139 -22.05 9.78 -11.86
CA PHE A 139 -21.30 9.86 -10.60
C PHE A 139 -20.61 11.23 -10.45
N GLU A 140 -20.83 11.87 -9.31
CA GLU A 140 -20.27 13.17 -8.97
C GLU A 140 -19.18 13.03 -7.90
N MET A 141 -18.01 13.60 -8.15
CA MET A 141 -16.89 13.62 -7.20
C MET A 141 -16.57 15.04 -6.74
N ASN A 142 -16.52 15.24 -5.43
CA ASN A 142 -16.04 16.46 -4.78
C ASN A 142 -14.81 16.18 -3.92
N TYR A 143 -14.01 17.20 -3.64
CA TYR A 143 -12.77 17.09 -2.87
C TYR A 143 -12.78 18.10 -1.74
N GLU A 144 -12.77 17.62 -0.50
CA GLU A 144 -12.67 18.41 0.73
C GLU A 144 -11.57 17.82 1.62
N PRO A 145 -10.29 18.15 1.34
CA PRO A 145 -9.17 17.60 2.09
C PRO A 145 -9.27 17.90 3.59
N ASP A 146 -9.07 16.85 4.41
CA ASP A 146 -9.01 16.96 5.86
C ASP A 146 -7.57 16.72 6.40
N PHE A 147 -7.42 16.47 7.70
CA PHE A 147 -6.12 16.21 8.34
C PHE A 147 -5.34 15.05 7.70
N ARG A 148 -6.02 14.10 7.04
CA ARG A 148 -5.39 12.95 6.35
C ARG A 148 -4.58 13.38 5.12
N GLN A 149 -4.88 14.54 4.54
CA GLN A 149 -4.08 15.09 3.45
C GLN A 149 -2.62 15.30 3.88
N ALA A 150 -2.39 15.89 5.05
CA ALA A 150 -1.04 16.10 5.56
C ALA A 150 -0.28 14.80 5.83
N ILE A 151 -1.00 13.71 6.13
CA ILE A 151 -0.42 12.37 6.27
C ILE A 151 -0.06 11.81 4.89
N ALA A 152 -0.98 11.90 3.93
CA ALA A 152 -0.78 11.40 2.56
C ALA A 152 0.38 12.11 1.85
N ASP A 153 0.55 13.41 2.06
CA ASP A 153 1.63 14.23 1.46
C ASP A 153 3.04 13.79 1.90
N GLN A 154 3.15 13.05 3.01
CA GLN A 154 4.41 12.51 3.51
C GLN A 154 4.71 11.12 2.95
N TRP A 155 3.77 10.49 2.27
CA TRP A 155 3.92 9.14 1.74
C TRP A 155 4.48 9.16 0.33
N PRO A 156 5.23 8.10 -0.08
CA PRO A 156 5.68 7.96 -1.44
C PRO A 156 4.47 7.74 -2.38
N GLN A 157 4.59 8.22 -3.59
CA GLN A 157 3.57 8.00 -4.62
C GLN A 157 3.63 6.58 -5.19
N ARG A 158 4.81 5.97 -5.15
CA ARG A 158 5.12 4.64 -5.69
C ARG A 158 6.02 3.86 -4.76
N VAL A 159 6.04 2.55 -4.98
CA VAL A 159 6.89 1.62 -4.23
C VAL A 159 7.79 0.87 -5.21
N ASP A 160 9.11 0.86 -4.94
CA ASP A 160 10.05 0.03 -5.68
C ASP A 160 10.02 -1.40 -5.15
N ASP A 161 9.52 -2.32 -5.95
CA ASP A 161 9.41 -3.74 -5.67
C ASP A 161 10.40 -4.61 -6.48
N THR A 162 11.43 -3.96 -7.06
CA THR A 162 12.43 -4.63 -7.92
C THR A 162 13.07 -5.83 -7.22
N LEU A 163 13.32 -5.73 -5.91
CA LEU A 163 13.92 -6.83 -5.16
C LEU A 163 12.96 -8.03 -5.03
N ALA A 164 11.68 -7.80 -4.77
CA ALA A 164 10.68 -8.86 -4.72
C ALA A 164 10.54 -9.57 -6.08
N ARG A 165 10.52 -8.80 -7.16
CA ARG A 165 10.50 -9.35 -8.54
C ARG A 165 11.71 -10.21 -8.83
N LYS A 166 12.89 -9.77 -8.42
CA LYS A 166 14.15 -10.47 -8.65
C LYS A 166 14.25 -11.76 -7.84
N ASP A 167 13.96 -11.68 -6.55
CA ASP A 167 14.25 -12.75 -5.61
C ASP A 167 13.23 -13.90 -5.68
N TRP A 168 11.96 -13.60 -5.87
CA TRP A 168 10.90 -14.63 -5.86
C TRP A 168 9.81 -14.45 -6.92
N GLY A 169 10.08 -13.60 -7.93
CA GLY A 169 9.25 -13.52 -9.13
C GLY A 169 7.93 -12.75 -8.94
N TRP A 170 7.83 -11.88 -7.93
CA TRP A 170 6.64 -11.08 -7.72
C TRP A 170 6.20 -10.34 -9.00
N ALA A 171 4.92 -10.39 -9.32
CA ALA A 171 4.29 -9.59 -10.35
C ALA A 171 2.81 -9.37 -10.01
N PRO A 172 2.31 -8.12 -9.93
CA PRO A 172 0.89 -7.86 -9.72
C PRO A 172 0.06 -8.32 -10.93
N ARG A 173 -1.23 -8.60 -10.72
CA ARG A 173 -2.17 -9.05 -11.75
C ARG A 173 -3.34 -8.09 -11.93
#